data_463710cbfbcd7af092e99660e42c7764
#
_entry.id   463710cbfbcd7af092e99660e42c7764
#
_cell.length_a   1.000
_cell.length_b   1.000
_cell.length_c   1.000
_cell.angle_alpha   90.00
_cell.angle_beta   90.00
_cell.angle_gamma   90.00
#
_symmetry.space_group_name_H-M   'P 1'
#
loop_
_entity.id
_entity.type
_entity.pdbx_description
1 polymer ?
#
loop_
_entity_poly.entity_id
_entity_poly.type
_entity_poly.pdbx_seq_one_letter_code
_entity_poly.pdbx_strand_id
1 'polypeptide(L)'
;MALDRYSYPFTAIVGQDEMKLALVLNAINPTIGGVLIRGEKGTGKSTAVRALARLLPEQMVVEGCHFGCHPDDPEDWCADCRERAENGPLPVTTRRMRVVELPINASEDRVVGTIDLEAALKEGSRRFEPGVLAEANRNILYVDEVNLLDDHIVDVLLDAAAMGVNTVEREGVSVSHPSRFILVGTMNPEEGELRPQLLDRFGLCVDVEGIRDLDQRVAIVEKRAVWEDDPNLFYQQHAESEQAVRSQIAEAIGTFPEVTLPREILRLIAQISIALEVDGHRSDLVCARAAQAKAAYDSDEQVGVSHVSEVAEMVFAHRVHSVPFGKGGPNLGEVISRMVGTQ
;
A
#
# COMPACT_ATOMS: atom_id res chain seq x y z
N MET A 1 8.88 -5.48 24.92
CA MET A 1 9.70 -4.26 24.76
C MET A 1 11.09 -4.47 24.13
N ALA A 2 11.69 -5.66 24.12
CA ALA A 2 12.97 -5.91 23.43
C ALA A 2 12.80 -6.38 21.96
N LEU A 3 11.68 -7.00 21.62
CA LEU A 3 11.38 -7.56 20.29
C LEU A 3 11.07 -6.50 19.22
N ASP A 4 10.69 -5.28 19.61
CA ASP A 4 10.40 -4.18 18.67
C ASP A 4 11.64 -3.61 17.97
N ARG A 5 12.84 -3.92 18.45
CA ARG A 5 14.08 -3.46 17.80
C ARG A 5 14.44 -4.24 16.53
N TYR A 6 13.96 -5.48 16.41
CA TYR A 6 14.25 -6.35 15.27
C TYR A 6 12.93 -6.83 14.66
N SER A 7 12.51 -6.21 13.58
CA SER A 7 11.43 -6.74 12.74
C SER A 7 11.91 -8.04 12.09
N TYR A 8 11.03 -8.99 11.94
CA TYR A 8 11.30 -10.22 11.20
C TYR A 8 11.73 -9.89 9.76
N PRO A 9 12.80 -10.49 9.19
CA PRO A 9 13.24 -10.16 7.84
C PRO A 9 12.17 -10.53 6.80
N PHE A 10 11.99 -9.65 5.81
CA PHE A 10 11.01 -9.86 4.73
C PHE A 10 11.33 -11.10 3.89
N THR A 11 12.60 -11.29 3.59
CA THR A 11 13.11 -12.43 2.83
C THR A 11 13.06 -13.76 3.60
N ALA A 12 12.91 -13.71 4.92
CA ALA A 12 12.74 -14.91 5.75
C ALA A 12 11.29 -15.42 5.75
N ILE A 13 10.32 -14.62 5.31
CA ILE A 13 8.90 -15.02 5.22
C ILE A 13 8.77 -16.15 4.22
N VAL A 14 8.27 -17.29 4.71
CA VAL A 14 8.11 -18.50 3.91
C VAL A 14 6.83 -18.41 3.08
N GLY A 15 6.92 -18.70 1.79
CA GLY A 15 5.79 -18.63 0.86
C GLY A 15 5.22 -17.21 0.74
N GLN A 16 3.90 -17.11 0.53
CA GLN A 16 3.15 -15.85 0.42
C GLN A 16 3.72 -14.90 -0.65
N ASP A 17 4.19 -15.46 -1.78
CA ASP A 17 4.96 -14.69 -2.77
C ASP A 17 4.09 -13.64 -3.46
N GLU A 18 2.81 -13.94 -3.69
CA GLU A 18 1.85 -13.00 -4.25
C GLU A 18 1.61 -11.81 -3.32
N MET A 19 1.43 -12.06 -2.01
CA MET A 19 1.31 -10.99 -1.02
C MET A 19 2.58 -10.12 -0.98
N LYS A 20 3.75 -10.74 -0.96
CA LYS A 20 5.03 -10.03 -0.97
C LYS A 20 5.16 -9.15 -2.21
N LEU A 21 4.81 -9.70 -3.38
CA LEU A 21 4.84 -8.96 -4.64
C LEU A 21 3.87 -7.78 -4.62
N ALA A 22 2.60 -7.99 -4.25
CA ALA A 22 1.60 -6.93 -4.17
C ALA A 22 2.06 -5.76 -3.26
N LEU A 23 2.63 -6.09 -2.10
CA LEU A 23 3.17 -5.11 -1.16
C LEU A 23 4.33 -4.31 -1.78
N VAL A 24 5.27 -4.98 -2.47
CA VAL A 24 6.40 -4.33 -3.14
C VAL A 24 5.93 -3.43 -4.27
N LEU A 25 5.01 -3.90 -5.14
CA LEU A 25 4.49 -3.10 -6.25
C LEU A 25 3.77 -1.84 -5.77
N ASN A 26 2.97 -1.96 -4.71
CA ASN A 26 2.30 -0.80 -4.12
C ASN A 26 3.28 0.16 -3.42
N ALA A 27 4.43 -0.33 -2.94
CA ALA A 27 5.48 0.52 -2.40
C ALA A 27 6.27 1.26 -3.50
N ILE A 28 6.50 0.62 -4.66
CA ILE A 28 7.11 1.26 -5.84
C ILE A 28 6.18 2.34 -6.38
N ASN A 29 4.89 2.04 -6.50
CA ASN A 29 3.90 2.98 -7.00
C ASN A 29 2.64 3.04 -6.11
N PRO A 30 2.58 3.93 -5.11
CA PRO A 30 1.40 4.07 -4.25
C PRO A 30 0.12 4.48 -4.99
N THR A 31 0.23 5.05 -6.22
CA THR A 31 -0.94 5.41 -7.03
C THR A 31 -1.70 4.20 -7.60
N ILE A 32 -1.22 2.99 -7.38
CA ILE A 32 -1.96 1.74 -7.60
C ILE A 32 -3.26 1.74 -6.77
N GLY A 33 -3.25 2.35 -5.58
CA GLY A 33 -4.45 2.57 -4.78
C GLY A 33 -4.62 1.60 -3.60
N GLY A 34 -3.51 1.00 -3.13
CA GLY A 34 -3.48 0.15 -1.94
C GLY A 34 -3.61 -1.34 -2.23
N VAL A 35 -3.25 -2.13 -1.22
CA VAL A 35 -3.34 -3.59 -1.20
C VAL A 35 -4.34 -4.04 -0.15
N LEU A 36 -5.28 -4.86 -0.53
CA LEU A 36 -6.14 -5.60 0.38
C LEU A 36 -5.63 -7.05 0.50
N ILE A 37 -5.29 -7.47 1.71
CA ILE A 37 -4.83 -8.83 2.00
C ILE A 37 -5.96 -9.57 2.70
N ARG A 38 -6.62 -10.47 1.99
CA ARG A 38 -7.67 -11.32 2.54
C ARG A 38 -7.08 -12.62 3.08
N GLY A 39 -7.52 -13.07 4.23
CA GLY A 39 -7.10 -14.37 4.76
C GLY A 39 -7.21 -14.48 6.27
N GLU A 40 -7.04 -15.70 6.76
CA GLU A 40 -7.18 -16.06 8.17
C GLU A 40 -6.17 -15.36 9.09
N LYS A 41 -6.49 -15.28 10.37
CA LYS A 41 -5.56 -14.78 11.40
C LYS A 41 -4.32 -15.66 11.51
N GLY A 42 -3.18 -15.06 11.81
CA GLY A 42 -1.93 -15.80 12.03
C GLY A 42 -1.14 -16.16 10.76
N THR A 43 -1.54 -15.70 9.58
CA THR A 43 -0.84 -15.97 8.30
C THR A 43 0.35 -15.02 8.02
N GLY A 44 0.72 -14.17 8.97
CA GLY A 44 1.91 -13.31 8.87
C GLY A 44 1.71 -11.98 8.16
N LYS A 45 0.47 -11.56 7.88
CA LYS A 45 0.13 -10.31 7.16
C LYS A 45 0.80 -9.07 7.76
N SER A 46 0.58 -8.79 9.04
CA SER A 46 1.17 -7.64 9.73
C SER A 46 2.70 -7.72 9.83
N THR A 47 3.25 -8.95 9.94
CA THR A 47 4.69 -9.18 9.93
C THR A 47 5.30 -8.75 8.58
N ALA A 48 4.66 -9.11 7.46
CA ALA A 48 5.12 -8.76 6.12
C ALA A 48 5.12 -7.23 5.90
N VAL A 49 4.06 -6.55 6.34
CA VAL A 49 3.97 -5.08 6.22
C VAL A 49 5.05 -4.36 7.02
N ARG A 50 5.29 -4.79 8.27
CA ARG A 50 6.34 -4.21 9.12
C ARG A 50 7.75 -4.52 8.58
N ALA A 51 7.94 -5.70 8.00
CA ALA A 51 9.18 -6.08 7.36
C ALA A 51 9.45 -5.24 6.09
N LEU A 52 8.43 -5.04 5.25
CA LEU A 52 8.52 -4.17 4.08
C LEU A 52 8.95 -2.75 4.45
N ALA A 53 8.36 -2.14 5.49
CA ALA A 53 8.73 -0.79 5.91
C ALA A 53 10.23 -0.62 6.18
N ARG A 54 10.92 -1.69 6.58
CA ARG A 54 12.38 -1.69 6.80
C ARG A 54 13.20 -1.84 5.52
N LEU A 55 12.61 -2.43 4.49
CA LEU A 55 13.25 -2.54 3.17
C LEU A 55 13.22 -1.23 2.41
N LEU A 56 12.22 -0.39 2.66
CA LEU A 56 12.07 0.85 1.93
C LEU A 56 13.20 1.83 2.24
N PRO A 57 13.61 2.65 1.25
CA PRO A 57 14.70 3.61 1.41
C PRO A 57 14.38 4.66 2.48
N GLU A 58 15.41 5.22 3.09
CA GLU A 58 15.27 6.37 3.96
C GLU A 58 14.80 7.58 3.15
N GLN A 59 13.98 8.40 3.76
CA GLN A 59 13.33 9.55 3.13
C GLN A 59 13.93 10.85 3.64
N MET A 60 14.23 11.77 2.74
CA MET A 60 14.49 13.16 3.11
C MET A 60 13.17 13.83 3.50
N VAL A 61 13.18 14.54 4.63
CA VAL A 61 12.02 15.26 5.15
C VAL A 61 12.46 16.62 5.70
N VAL A 62 11.55 17.57 5.68
CA VAL A 62 11.75 18.86 6.34
C VAL A 62 11.77 18.64 7.85
N GLU A 63 12.86 19.08 8.50
CA GLU A 63 13.03 18.93 9.95
C GLU A 63 11.94 19.69 10.72
N GLY A 64 11.33 19.01 11.71
CA GLY A 64 10.24 19.56 12.51
C GLY A 64 8.89 19.64 11.80
N CYS A 65 8.76 19.18 10.56
CA CYS A 65 7.47 19.10 9.88
C CYS A 65 6.66 17.88 10.35
N HIS A 66 5.44 18.12 10.84
CA HIS A 66 4.53 17.07 11.30
C HIS A 66 4.11 16.14 10.17
N PHE A 67 3.97 16.65 8.95
CA PHE A 67 3.56 15.90 7.76
C PHE A 67 4.74 15.21 7.06
N GLY A 68 6.00 15.52 7.44
CA GLY A 68 7.19 14.97 6.80
C GLY A 68 7.29 15.31 5.32
N CYS A 69 7.00 16.57 4.95
CA CYS A 69 7.11 17.05 3.58
C CYS A 69 8.50 16.80 2.99
N HIS A 70 8.57 16.52 1.69
CA HIS A 70 9.85 16.44 0.97
C HIS A 70 10.45 17.84 0.81
N PRO A 71 11.74 18.06 1.08
CA PRO A 71 12.32 19.39 1.00
C PRO A 71 12.32 19.98 -0.42
N ASP A 72 12.46 19.12 -1.45
CA ASP A 72 12.60 19.52 -2.85
C ASP A 72 11.28 19.41 -3.64
N ASP A 73 10.14 19.23 -2.95
CA ASP A 73 8.82 19.13 -3.60
C ASP A 73 7.85 20.19 -3.05
N PRO A 74 7.96 21.44 -3.52
CA PRO A 74 7.13 22.56 -3.04
C PRO A 74 5.63 22.38 -3.30
N GLU A 75 5.25 21.60 -4.30
CA GLU A 75 3.85 21.37 -4.65
C GLU A 75 3.13 20.60 -3.54
N ASP A 76 3.85 19.67 -2.91
CA ASP A 76 3.34 18.83 -1.82
C ASP A 76 3.66 19.36 -0.41
N TRP A 77 4.09 20.60 -0.27
CA TRP A 77 4.33 21.17 1.06
C TRP A 77 3.02 21.49 1.80
N CYS A 78 3.00 21.21 3.09
CA CYS A 78 1.97 21.71 4.00
C CYS A 78 2.09 23.24 4.15
N ALA A 79 1.06 23.86 4.73
CA ALA A 79 1.02 25.31 4.92
C ALA A 79 2.22 25.82 5.74
N ASP A 80 2.59 25.13 6.83
CA ASP A 80 3.74 25.48 7.67
C ASP A 80 5.07 25.46 6.90
N CYS A 81 5.29 24.43 6.07
CA CYS A 81 6.51 24.36 5.26
C CYS A 81 6.58 25.47 4.22
N ARG A 82 5.46 25.86 3.61
CA ARG A 82 5.39 26.99 2.66
C ARG A 82 5.74 28.30 3.33
N GLU A 83 5.14 28.58 4.50
CA GLU A 83 5.43 29.78 5.29
C GLU A 83 6.89 29.84 5.76
N ARG A 84 7.44 28.70 6.23
CA ARG A 84 8.85 28.62 6.65
C ARG A 84 9.82 28.84 5.49
N ALA A 85 9.47 28.38 4.29
CA ALA A 85 10.31 28.55 3.09
C ALA A 85 10.41 30.02 2.65
N GLU A 86 9.43 30.87 2.93
CA GLU A 86 9.51 32.31 2.68
C GLU A 86 10.62 32.98 3.51
N ASN A 87 10.96 32.42 4.66
CA ASN A 87 11.99 32.93 5.57
C ASN A 87 13.39 32.35 5.34
N GLY A 88 13.56 31.43 4.38
CA GLY A 88 14.83 30.83 4.01
C GLY A 88 14.77 29.34 3.70
N PRO A 89 15.91 28.70 3.42
CA PRO A 89 15.94 27.28 3.09
C PRO A 89 15.45 26.42 4.27
N LEU A 90 14.63 25.41 3.95
CA LEU A 90 14.11 24.49 4.96
C LEU A 90 15.24 23.55 5.47
N PRO A 91 15.39 23.37 6.79
CA PRO A 91 16.31 22.38 7.32
C PRO A 91 15.85 20.97 6.97
N VAL A 92 16.79 20.09 6.61
CA VAL A 92 16.52 18.75 6.10
C VAL A 92 17.08 17.70 7.05
N THR A 93 16.31 16.65 7.26
CA THR A 93 16.74 15.44 7.97
C THR A 93 16.31 14.18 7.22
N THR A 94 16.86 13.04 7.58
CA THR A 94 16.43 11.74 7.05
C THR A 94 15.63 10.96 8.09
N ARG A 95 14.61 10.23 7.63
CA ARG A 95 13.86 9.31 8.47
C ARG A 95 13.56 8.02 7.74
N ARG A 96 13.39 6.94 8.49
CA ARG A 96 12.87 5.68 7.96
C ARG A 96 11.36 5.76 7.82
N MET A 97 10.85 5.08 6.80
CA MET A 97 9.41 4.87 6.66
C MET A 97 8.88 4.07 7.85
N ARG A 98 7.71 4.48 8.35
CA ARG A 98 7.06 3.84 9.51
C ARG A 98 5.76 3.19 9.06
N VAL A 99 5.30 2.22 9.84
CA VAL A 99 3.93 1.70 9.74
C VAL A 99 3.09 2.48 10.74
N VAL A 100 2.12 3.21 10.22
CA VAL A 100 1.09 3.92 11.00
C VAL A 100 -0.12 3.01 11.04
N GLU A 101 -0.54 2.61 12.23
CA GLU A 101 -1.66 1.70 12.43
C GLU A 101 -2.93 2.49 12.73
N LEU A 102 -4.00 2.17 12.02
CA LEU A 102 -5.32 2.71 12.31
C LEU A 102 -6.05 1.77 13.29
N PRO A 103 -6.45 2.24 14.48
CA PRO A 103 -7.27 1.45 15.40
C PRO A 103 -8.67 1.21 14.80
N ILE A 104 -9.23 0.00 15.01
CA ILE A 104 -10.57 -0.39 14.52
C ILE A 104 -11.66 0.58 15.02
N ASN A 105 -11.52 1.15 16.21
CA ASN A 105 -12.49 2.10 16.77
C ASN A 105 -12.10 3.56 16.55
N ALA A 106 -11.35 3.88 15.50
CA ALA A 106 -10.98 5.26 15.22
C ALA A 106 -12.21 6.08 14.83
N SER A 107 -12.40 7.23 15.48
CA SER A 107 -13.39 8.21 15.03
C SER A 107 -12.88 8.94 13.78
N GLU A 108 -13.79 9.53 13.00
CA GLU A 108 -13.45 10.34 11.83
C GLU A 108 -12.44 11.44 12.19
N ASP A 109 -12.66 12.17 13.30
CA ASP A 109 -11.75 13.21 13.79
C ASP A 109 -10.33 12.72 14.03
N ARG A 110 -10.19 11.49 14.52
CA ARG A 110 -8.88 10.87 14.72
C ARG A 110 -8.22 10.50 13.39
N VAL A 111 -9.00 10.19 12.38
CA VAL A 111 -8.49 9.85 11.04
C VAL A 111 -8.06 11.09 10.28
N VAL A 112 -8.98 12.03 10.09
CA VAL A 112 -8.74 13.20 9.25
C VAL A 112 -8.06 14.35 9.99
N GLY A 113 -8.18 14.40 11.32
CA GLY A 113 -7.77 15.51 12.17
C GLY A 113 -8.95 16.42 12.53
N THR A 114 -8.71 17.35 13.44
CA THR A 114 -9.73 18.26 13.94
C THR A 114 -9.23 19.70 14.00
N ILE A 115 -10.15 20.65 14.05
CA ILE A 115 -9.85 22.08 14.21
C ILE A 115 -10.19 22.43 15.66
N ASP A 116 -9.19 22.95 16.39
CA ASP A 116 -9.39 23.44 17.76
C ASP A 116 -10.19 24.76 17.72
N LEU A 117 -11.50 24.63 17.90
CA LEU A 117 -12.43 25.74 17.91
C LEU A 117 -12.30 26.61 19.17
N GLU A 118 -11.85 26.02 20.30
CA GLU A 118 -11.64 26.81 21.53
C GLU A 118 -10.46 27.77 21.39
N ALA A 119 -9.35 27.33 20.79
CA ALA A 119 -8.22 28.19 20.48
C ALA A 119 -8.60 29.26 19.45
N ALA A 120 -9.42 28.91 18.46
CA ALA A 120 -9.92 29.87 17.47
C ALA A 120 -10.78 30.98 18.10
N LEU A 121 -11.64 30.63 19.08
CA LEU A 121 -12.51 31.58 19.76
C LEU A 121 -11.79 32.45 20.83
N LYS A 122 -10.80 31.87 21.53
CA LYS A 122 -10.08 32.58 22.62
C LYS A 122 -8.90 33.40 22.14
N GLU A 123 -8.16 32.90 21.17
CA GLU A 123 -6.88 33.44 20.73
C GLU A 123 -6.92 34.01 19.30
N GLY A 124 -8.02 33.81 18.57
CA GLY A 124 -8.12 34.15 17.15
C GLY A 124 -7.19 33.31 16.25
N SER A 125 -6.54 32.30 16.82
CA SER A 125 -5.61 31.43 16.12
C SER A 125 -6.30 30.13 15.70
N ARG A 126 -6.24 29.80 14.42
CA ARG A 126 -6.77 28.55 13.88
C ARG A 126 -5.73 27.45 14.08
N ARG A 127 -5.95 26.59 15.06
CA ARG A 127 -5.04 25.46 15.31
C ARG A 127 -5.64 24.19 14.76
N PHE A 128 -4.95 23.58 13.80
CA PHE A 128 -5.30 22.26 13.28
C PHE A 128 -4.57 21.17 14.11
N GLU A 129 -5.31 20.19 14.57
CA GLU A 129 -4.76 19.00 15.21
C GLU A 129 -4.70 17.88 14.17
N PRO A 130 -3.50 17.47 13.71
CA PRO A 130 -3.35 16.47 12.68
C PRO A 130 -3.85 15.09 13.12
N GLY A 131 -4.58 14.40 12.23
CA GLY A 131 -5.04 13.02 12.43
C GLY A 131 -4.06 11.98 11.88
N VAL A 132 -4.52 10.73 11.85
CA VAL A 132 -3.74 9.58 11.36
C VAL A 132 -3.31 9.78 9.90
N LEU A 133 -4.16 10.38 9.05
CA LEU A 133 -3.83 10.67 7.64
C LEU A 133 -2.64 11.61 7.49
N ALA A 134 -2.49 12.56 8.41
CA ALA A 134 -1.34 13.45 8.46
C ALA A 134 -0.05 12.69 8.86
N GLU A 135 -0.13 11.82 9.86
CA GLU A 135 0.98 10.98 10.30
C GLU A 135 1.37 9.95 9.22
N ALA A 136 0.38 9.42 8.49
CA ALA A 136 0.57 8.47 7.43
C ALA A 136 1.27 9.06 6.19
N ASN A 137 1.28 10.38 6.02
CA ASN A 137 1.90 11.01 4.86
C ASN A 137 3.35 10.54 4.68
N ARG A 138 3.65 9.97 3.49
CA ARG A 138 4.93 9.36 3.12
C ARG A 138 5.34 8.19 4.03
N ASN A 139 4.36 7.47 4.59
CA ASN A 139 4.52 6.27 5.40
C ASN A 139 3.59 5.15 4.88
N ILE A 140 3.62 3.99 5.54
CA ILE A 140 2.64 2.94 5.30
C ILE A 140 1.47 3.15 6.27
N LEU A 141 0.26 3.27 5.75
CA LEU A 141 -0.96 3.21 6.55
C LEU A 141 -1.46 1.76 6.56
N TYR A 142 -1.41 1.14 7.72
CA TYR A 142 -1.86 -0.23 7.93
C TYR A 142 -3.21 -0.24 8.66
N VAL A 143 -4.18 -0.88 8.03
CA VAL A 143 -5.53 -1.02 8.56
C VAL A 143 -5.80 -2.51 8.78
N ASP A 144 -5.75 -2.94 10.03
CA ASP A 144 -6.09 -4.32 10.38
C ASP A 144 -7.60 -4.49 10.43
N GLU A 145 -8.10 -5.59 9.85
CA GLU A 145 -9.53 -5.92 9.81
C GLU A 145 -10.38 -4.75 9.26
N VAL A 146 -10.02 -4.26 8.08
CA VAL A 146 -10.68 -3.10 7.44
C VAL A 146 -12.19 -3.29 7.26
N ASN A 147 -12.68 -4.53 7.18
CA ASN A 147 -14.09 -4.90 7.11
C ASN A 147 -14.86 -4.63 8.41
N LEU A 148 -14.18 -4.36 9.53
CA LEU A 148 -14.79 -4.00 10.81
C LEU A 148 -14.86 -2.49 11.04
N LEU A 149 -14.25 -1.68 10.18
CA LEU A 149 -14.40 -0.23 10.21
C LEU A 149 -15.75 0.21 9.67
N ASP A 150 -16.22 1.36 10.13
CA ASP A 150 -17.36 2.03 9.51
C ASP A 150 -17.05 2.34 8.04
N ASP A 151 -17.99 2.04 7.14
CA ASP A 151 -17.83 2.25 5.71
C ASP A 151 -17.38 3.67 5.35
N HIS A 152 -17.90 4.67 6.07
CA HIS A 152 -17.52 6.06 5.87
C HIS A 152 -16.02 6.29 6.15
N ILE A 153 -15.46 5.65 7.17
CA ILE A 153 -14.02 5.74 7.46
C ILE A 153 -13.21 5.09 6.33
N VAL A 154 -13.65 3.93 5.84
CA VAL A 154 -12.98 3.26 4.71
C VAL A 154 -13.03 4.14 3.46
N ASP A 155 -14.16 4.79 3.17
CA ASP A 155 -14.29 5.74 2.05
C ASP A 155 -13.28 6.90 2.17
N VAL A 156 -13.20 7.52 3.35
CA VAL A 156 -12.25 8.61 3.61
C VAL A 156 -10.80 8.18 3.39
N LEU A 157 -10.43 6.98 3.86
CA LEU A 157 -9.08 6.43 3.65
C LEU A 157 -8.76 6.23 2.18
N LEU A 158 -9.70 5.63 1.43
CA LEU A 158 -9.54 5.33 0.00
C LEU A 158 -9.53 6.61 -0.85
N ASP A 159 -10.32 7.63 -0.47
CA ASP A 159 -10.29 8.93 -1.12
C ASP A 159 -8.95 9.64 -0.89
N ALA A 160 -8.48 9.68 0.34
CA ALA A 160 -7.18 10.26 0.66
C ALA A 160 -6.03 9.54 -0.09
N ALA A 161 -6.07 8.20 -0.15
CA ALA A 161 -5.08 7.41 -0.90
C ALA A 161 -5.11 7.72 -2.42
N ALA A 162 -6.30 7.96 -2.98
CA ALA A 162 -6.45 8.27 -4.39
C ALA A 162 -6.05 9.71 -4.74
N MET A 163 -6.42 10.67 -3.87
CA MET A 163 -6.18 12.10 -4.10
C MET A 163 -4.79 12.57 -3.66
N GLY A 164 -4.16 11.87 -2.72
CA GLY A 164 -2.88 12.27 -2.13
C GLY A 164 -2.98 13.49 -1.21
N VAL A 165 -4.19 13.93 -0.89
CA VAL A 165 -4.49 15.11 -0.07
C VAL A 165 -5.66 14.79 0.85
N ASN A 166 -5.61 15.25 2.09
CA ASN A 166 -6.73 15.27 3.02
C ASN A 166 -7.21 16.70 3.23
N THR A 167 -8.52 16.91 3.15
CA THR A 167 -9.15 18.21 3.38
C THR A 167 -10.20 18.09 4.47
N VAL A 168 -10.06 18.90 5.51
CA VAL A 168 -10.98 18.98 6.64
C VAL A 168 -11.73 20.29 6.59
N GLU A 169 -13.05 20.23 6.47
CA GLU A 169 -13.93 21.39 6.44
C GLU A 169 -14.85 21.37 7.66
N ARG A 170 -14.72 22.37 8.53
CA ARG A 170 -15.59 22.52 9.70
C ARG A 170 -15.90 24.00 9.96
N GLU A 171 -17.16 24.29 10.17
CA GLU A 171 -17.68 25.63 10.53
C GLU A 171 -17.12 26.77 9.66
N GLY A 172 -17.00 26.53 8.35
CA GLY A 172 -16.48 27.52 7.39
C GLY A 172 -14.94 27.68 7.40
N VAL A 173 -14.23 26.80 8.11
CA VAL A 173 -12.77 26.68 8.04
C VAL A 173 -12.41 25.46 7.23
N SER A 174 -11.56 25.62 6.22
CA SER A 174 -11.01 24.53 5.42
C SER A 174 -9.50 24.45 5.63
N VAL A 175 -9.00 23.27 5.98
CA VAL A 175 -7.57 22.96 6.12
C VAL A 175 -7.26 21.76 5.23
N SER A 176 -6.26 21.93 4.37
CA SER A 176 -5.79 20.86 3.49
C SER A 176 -4.32 20.56 3.75
N HIS A 177 -3.96 19.29 3.73
CA HIS A 177 -2.57 18.85 3.90
C HIS A 177 -2.27 17.63 3.01
N PRO A 178 -0.98 17.41 2.65
CA PRO A 178 -0.59 16.24 1.89
C PRO A 178 -0.88 14.95 2.68
N SER A 179 -1.37 13.93 1.98
CA SER A 179 -1.74 12.62 2.54
C SER A 179 -1.43 11.51 1.53
N ARG A 180 -0.18 11.42 1.10
CA ARG A 180 0.31 10.39 0.19
C ARG A 180 0.93 9.26 0.99
N PHE A 181 0.33 8.11 0.99
CA PHE A 181 0.77 6.95 1.78
C PHE A 181 0.59 5.63 1.02
N ILE A 182 1.32 4.63 1.46
CA ILE A 182 1.15 3.26 0.99
C ILE A 182 0.02 2.64 1.83
N LEU A 183 -1.16 2.43 1.23
CA LEU A 183 -2.30 1.83 1.93
C LEU A 183 -2.18 0.30 1.92
N VAL A 184 -2.30 -0.31 3.08
CA VAL A 184 -2.42 -1.77 3.24
C VAL A 184 -3.57 -2.07 4.19
N GLY A 185 -4.62 -2.69 3.66
CA GLY A 185 -5.73 -3.21 4.45
C GLY A 185 -5.62 -4.73 4.62
N THR A 186 -6.01 -5.25 5.77
CA THR A 186 -6.23 -6.70 5.94
C THR A 186 -7.69 -6.98 6.20
N MET A 187 -8.13 -8.17 5.85
CA MET A 187 -9.50 -8.63 6.07
C MET A 187 -9.49 -10.13 6.37
N ASN A 188 -10.31 -10.53 7.34
CA ASN A 188 -10.68 -11.94 7.52
C ASN A 188 -12.08 -12.15 6.93
N PRO A 189 -12.25 -12.94 5.86
CA PRO A 189 -13.55 -13.19 5.24
C PRO A 189 -14.58 -13.82 6.20
N GLU A 190 -14.14 -14.52 7.24
CA GLU A 190 -15.03 -15.13 8.24
C GLU A 190 -15.72 -14.08 9.14
N GLU A 191 -15.13 -12.88 9.27
CA GLU A 191 -15.65 -11.79 10.11
C GLU A 191 -16.55 -10.81 9.32
N GLY A 192 -16.77 -11.08 8.05
CA GLY A 192 -17.59 -10.28 7.14
C GLY A 192 -16.83 -9.83 5.90
N GLU A 193 -17.56 -9.34 4.93
CA GLU A 193 -17.01 -8.84 3.67
C GLU A 193 -17.14 -7.33 3.57
N LEU A 194 -16.19 -6.71 2.88
CA LEU A 194 -16.32 -5.32 2.46
C LEU A 194 -17.43 -5.18 1.42
N ARG A 195 -18.15 -4.07 1.45
CA ARG A 195 -19.09 -3.74 0.38
C ARG A 195 -18.35 -3.74 -0.96
N PRO A 196 -18.98 -4.25 -2.04
CA PRO A 196 -18.36 -4.33 -3.37
C PRO A 196 -17.79 -2.99 -3.85
N GLN A 197 -18.47 -1.89 -3.52
CA GLN A 197 -18.04 -0.53 -3.88
C GLN A 197 -16.73 -0.10 -3.20
N LEU A 198 -16.50 -0.54 -1.95
CA LEU A 198 -15.26 -0.28 -1.22
C LEU A 198 -14.14 -1.22 -1.70
N LEU A 199 -14.52 -2.49 -1.94
CA LEU A 199 -13.60 -3.51 -2.44
C LEU A 199 -13.01 -3.11 -3.80
N ASP A 200 -13.84 -2.62 -4.74
CA ASP A 200 -13.37 -2.14 -6.06
C ASP A 200 -12.38 -0.98 -5.97
N ARG A 201 -12.38 -0.23 -4.87
CA ARG A 201 -11.48 0.93 -4.71
C ARG A 201 -10.06 0.55 -4.31
N PHE A 202 -9.85 -0.63 -3.71
CA PHE A 202 -8.50 -1.16 -3.54
C PHE A 202 -7.88 -1.50 -4.89
N GLY A 203 -6.62 -1.13 -5.08
CA GLY A 203 -5.89 -1.41 -6.31
C GLY A 203 -5.63 -2.90 -6.49
N LEU A 204 -4.96 -3.51 -5.54
CA LEU A 204 -4.60 -4.92 -5.53
C LEU A 204 -5.35 -5.65 -4.41
N CYS A 205 -5.73 -6.89 -4.69
CA CYS A 205 -6.29 -7.80 -3.69
C CYS A 205 -5.58 -9.15 -3.81
N VAL A 206 -5.12 -9.68 -2.68
CA VAL A 206 -4.44 -10.96 -2.61
C VAL A 206 -5.08 -11.84 -1.54
N ASP A 207 -5.22 -13.12 -1.85
CA ASP A 207 -5.72 -14.12 -0.92
C ASP A 207 -4.55 -14.84 -0.25
N VAL A 208 -4.55 -14.85 1.08
CA VAL A 208 -3.51 -15.47 1.89
C VAL A 208 -4.11 -16.61 2.68
N GLU A 209 -3.84 -17.82 2.23
CA GLU A 209 -4.26 -19.04 2.91
C GLU A 209 -3.17 -19.57 3.85
N GLY A 210 -3.60 -20.36 4.83
CA GLY A 210 -2.66 -21.13 5.63
C GLY A 210 -1.88 -22.12 4.78
N ILE A 211 -0.55 -22.08 4.85
CA ILE A 211 0.33 -22.97 4.10
C ILE A 211 0.01 -24.42 4.43
N ARG A 212 -0.29 -25.24 3.42
CA ARG A 212 -0.62 -26.67 3.58
C ARG A 212 0.56 -27.60 3.33
N ASP A 213 1.61 -27.08 2.71
CA ASP A 213 2.85 -27.82 2.47
C ASP A 213 3.57 -28.10 3.79
N LEU A 214 3.93 -29.37 4.03
CA LEU A 214 4.52 -29.83 5.28
C LEU A 214 5.89 -29.20 5.52
N ASP A 215 6.74 -29.18 4.50
CA ASP A 215 8.12 -28.70 4.64
C ASP A 215 8.14 -27.18 4.87
N GLN A 216 7.28 -26.44 4.20
CA GLN A 216 7.12 -25.00 4.44
C GLN A 216 6.59 -24.72 5.86
N ARG A 217 5.64 -25.51 6.37
CA ARG A 217 5.15 -25.36 7.77
C ARG A 217 6.24 -25.62 8.79
N VAL A 218 7.05 -26.65 8.57
CA VAL A 218 8.21 -26.94 9.43
C VAL A 218 9.19 -25.77 9.37
N ALA A 219 9.52 -25.28 8.18
CA ALA A 219 10.42 -24.15 8.00
C ALA A 219 9.93 -22.87 8.71
N ILE A 220 8.61 -22.61 8.72
CA ILE A 220 8.03 -21.46 9.47
C ILE A 220 8.33 -21.60 10.96
N VAL A 221 8.09 -22.78 11.54
CA VAL A 221 8.29 -23.02 12.98
C VAL A 221 9.77 -22.93 13.34
N GLU A 222 10.64 -23.55 12.55
CA GLU A 222 12.09 -23.51 12.75
C GLU A 222 12.65 -22.09 12.68
N LYS A 223 12.32 -21.34 11.61
CA LYS A 223 12.76 -19.96 11.45
C LYS A 223 12.24 -19.07 12.57
N ARG A 224 11.00 -19.30 13.01
CA ARG A 224 10.41 -18.53 14.12
C ARG A 224 11.12 -18.80 15.44
N ALA A 225 11.43 -20.07 15.73
CA ALA A 225 12.18 -20.45 16.93
C ALA A 225 13.58 -19.82 16.96
N VAL A 226 14.31 -19.88 15.83
CA VAL A 226 15.64 -19.25 15.73
C VAL A 226 15.57 -17.73 15.92
N TRP A 227 14.53 -17.09 15.32
CA TRP A 227 14.34 -15.64 15.49
C TRP A 227 13.98 -15.25 16.93
N GLU A 228 13.20 -16.07 17.65
CA GLU A 228 12.84 -15.82 19.04
C GLU A 228 14.03 -16.01 19.99
N ASP A 229 14.94 -16.93 19.68
CA ASP A 229 16.14 -17.17 20.45
C ASP A 229 17.16 -16.01 20.31
N ASP A 230 17.52 -15.64 19.06
CA ASP A 230 18.40 -14.51 18.78
C ASP A 230 17.95 -13.73 17.52
N PRO A 231 17.10 -12.70 17.68
CA PRO A 231 16.62 -11.89 16.56
C PRO A 231 17.74 -11.17 15.80
N ASN A 232 18.85 -10.84 16.47
CA ASN A 232 19.96 -10.13 15.83
C ASN A 232 20.75 -11.07 14.92
N LEU A 233 21.12 -12.26 15.43
CA LEU A 233 21.81 -13.27 14.66
C LEU A 233 20.96 -13.70 13.45
N PHE A 234 19.65 -13.92 13.66
CA PHE A 234 18.74 -14.28 12.59
C PHE A 234 18.65 -13.20 11.50
N TYR A 235 18.61 -11.92 11.90
CA TYR A 235 18.63 -10.82 10.94
C TYR A 235 19.96 -10.77 10.16
N GLN A 236 21.10 -10.99 10.83
CA GLN A 236 22.41 -11.03 10.16
C GLN A 236 22.48 -12.15 9.10
N GLN A 237 21.91 -13.32 9.37
CA GLN A 237 21.85 -14.42 8.41
C GLN A 237 21.09 -14.07 7.13
N HIS A 238 20.12 -13.15 7.20
CA HIS A 238 19.31 -12.70 6.06
C HIS A 238 19.77 -11.34 5.51
N ALA A 239 20.82 -10.73 6.06
CA ALA A 239 21.21 -9.35 5.75
C ALA A 239 21.57 -9.15 4.27
N GLU A 240 22.21 -10.12 3.62
CA GLU A 240 22.56 -10.05 2.20
C GLU A 240 21.32 -10.07 1.32
N SER A 241 20.39 -11.01 1.55
CA SER A 241 19.12 -11.09 0.81
C SER A 241 18.22 -9.87 1.05
N GLU A 242 18.15 -9.37 2.29
CA GLU A 242 17.44 -8.13 2.63
C GLU A 242 18.04 -6.94 1.88
N GLN A 243 19.36 -6.85 1.81
CA GLN A 243 20.05 -5.76 1.10
C GLN A 243 19.81 -5.84 -0.42
N ALA A 244 19.79 -7.04 -1.00
CA ALA A 244 19.50 -7.25 -2.41
C ALA A 244 18.08 -6.75 -2.76
N VAL A 245 17.07 -7.19 -2.00
CA VAL A 245 15.67 -6.76 -2.21
C VAL A 245 15.52 -5.26 -1.96
N ARG A 246 16.17 -4.71 -0.94
CA ARG A 246 16.18 -3.25 -0.67
C ARG A 246 16.72 -2.47 -1.85
N SER A 247 17.85 -2.90 -2.41
CA SER A 247 18.48 -2.24 -3.56
C SER A 247 17.58 -2.31 -4.78
N GLN A 248 16.97 -3.47 -5.03
CA GLN A 248 16.03 -3.68 -6.13
C GLN A 248 14.80 -2.77 -6.02
N ILE A 249 14.20 -2.66 -4.83
CA ILE A 249 13.05 -1.76 -4.59
C ILE A 249 13.48 -0.29 -4.79
N ALA A 250 14.63 0.11 -4.26
CA ALA A 250 15.11 1.49 -4.38
C ALA A 250 15.39 1.87 -5.85
N GLU A 251 15.98 0.97 -6.62
CA GLU A 251 16.20 1.13 -8.06
C GLU A 251 14.86 1.23 -8.80
N ALA A 252 13.93 0.30 -8.52
CA ALA A 252 12.61 0.31 -9.13
C ALA A 252 11.82 1.61 -8.86
N ILE A 253 11.88 2.16 -7.65
CA ILE A 253 11.26 3.46 -7.33
C ILE A 253 11.87 4.57 -8.20
N GLY A 254 13.19 4.55 -8.40
CA GLY A 254 13.89 5.54 -9.22
C GLY A 254 13.61 5.43 -10.71
N THR A 255 13.51 4.22 -11.24
CA THR A 255 13.32 3.94 -12.68
C THR A 255 11.85 3.90 -13.10
N PHE A 256 10.92 3.67 -12.16
CA PHE A 256 9.48 3.57 -12.44
C PHE A 256 8.94 4.69 -13.35
N PRO A 257 9.28 5.99 -13.14
CA PRO A 257 8.77 7.07 -14.00
C PRO A 257 9.22 6.98 -15.47
N GLU A 258 10.31 6.25 -15.75
CA GLU A 258 10.89 6.11 -17.09
C GLU A 258 10.37 4.88 -17.84
N VAL A 259 9.72 3.93 -17.11
CA VAL A 259 9.17 2.70 -17.72
C VAL A 259 8.08 3.03 -18.70
N THR A 260 8.27 2.62 -19.94
CA THR A 260 7.32 2.86 -21.03
C THR A 260 6.20 1.83 -21.05
N LEU A 261 4.99 2.28 -21.39
CA LEU A 261 3.79 1.44 -21.50
C LEU A 261 3.31 1.43 -22.97
N PRO A 262 3.61 0.38 -23.75
CA PRO A 262 3.22 0.29 -25.14
C PRO A 262 1.71 0.23 -25.34
N ARG A 263 1.26 0.73 -26.50
CA ARG A 263 -0.16 0.71 -26.85
C ARG A 263 -0.73 -0.71 -26.99
N GLU A 264 0.10 -1.66 -27.39
CA GLU A 264 -0.24 -3.08 -27.51
C GLU A 264 -0.59 -3.65 -26.13
N ILE A 265 0.16 -3.28 -25.11
CA ILE A 265 -0.08 -3.71 -23.72
C ILE A 265 -1.36 -3.07 -23.18
N LEU A 266 -1.62 -1.80 -23.49
CA LEU A 266 -2.92 -1.18 -23.13
C LEU A 266 -4.11 -1.90 -23.79
N ARG A 267 -3.93 -2.35 -25.03
CA ARG A 267 -4.96 -3.15 -25.72
C ARG A 267 -5.16 -4.52 -25.06
N LEU A 268 -4.08 -5.18 -24.67
CA LEU A 268 -4.14 -6.46 -23.95
C LEU A 268 -4.91 -6.31 -22.63
N ILE A 269 -4.57 -5.28 -21.83
CA ILE A 269 -5.25 -4.99 -20.57
C ILE A 269 -6.76 -4.77 -20.81
N ALA A 270 -7.12 -3.93 -21.78
CA ALA A 270 -8.52 -3.68 -22.13
C ALA A 270 -9.25 -4.95 -22.62
N GLN A 271 -8.58 -5.81 -23.39
CA GLN A 271 -9.14 -7.10 -23.81
C GLN A 271 -9.41 -8.04 -22.63
N ILE A 272 -8.51 -8.08 -21.64
CA ILE A 272 -8.70 -8.85 -20.41
C ILE A 272 -9.92 -8.31 -19.64
N SER A 273 -10.01 -6.98 -19.42
CA SER A 273 -11.14 -6.35 -18.73
C SER A 273 -12.47 -6.63 -19.40
N ILE A 274 -12.55 -6.52 -20.74
CA ILE A 274 -13.75 -6.83 -21.51
C ILE A 274 -14.12 -8.32 -21.41
N ALA A 275 -13.13 -9.21 -21.52
CA ALA A 275 -13.36 -10.66 -21.46
C ALA A 275 -13.80 -11.13 -20.05
N LEU A 276 -13.44 -10.39 -19.02
CA LEU A 276 -13.85 -10.63 -17.63
C LEU A 276 -15.12 -9.90 -17.24
N GLU A 277 -15.73 -9.13 -18.16
CA GLU A 277 -16.94 -8.34 -17.93
C GLU A 277 -16.83 -7.41 -16.71
N VAL A 278 -15.63 -6.80 -16.52
CA VAL A 278 -15.39 -5.88 -15.40
C VAL A 278 -15.97 -4.51 -15.72
N ASP A 279 -16.72 -3.96 -14.77
CA ASP A 279 -17.33 -2.64 -14.91
C ASP A 279 -16.30 -1.51 -14.75
N GLY A 280 -16.45 -0.47 -15.58
CA GLY A 280 -15.62 0.75 -15.51
C GLY A 280 -14.20 0.58 -16.03
N HIS A 281 -13.36 1.59 -15.79
CA HIS A 281 -11.98 1.67 -16.32
C HIS A 281 -10.93 1.69 -15.22
N ARG A 282 -11.31 1.56 -13.93
CA ARG A 282 -10.38 1.59 -12.81
C ARG A 282 -9.40 0.41 -12.87
N SER A 283 -9.93 -0.78 -13.18
CA SER A 283 -9.12 -2.00 -13.35
C SER A 283 -8.04 -1.84 -14.42
N ASP A 284 -8.37 -1.21 -15.56
CA ASP A 284 -7.41 -0.98 -16.64
C ASP A 284 -6.25 -0.09 -16.17
N LEU A 285 -6.57 1.00 -15.48
CA LEU A 285 -5.58 1.93 -14.94
C LEU A 285 -4.72 1.28 -13.86
N VAL A 286 -5.33 0.51 -12.97
CA VAL A 286 -4.61 -0.20 -11.90
C VAL A 286 -3.70 -1.26 -12.49
N CYS A 287 -4.19 -2.06 -13.45
CA CYS A 287 -3.39 -3.09 -14.13
C CYS A 287 -2.19 -2.47 -14.86
N ALA A 288 -2.39 -1.36 -15.57
CA ALA A 288 -1.33 -0.62 -16.23
C ALA A 288 -0.25 -0.15 -15.24
N ARG A 289 -0.66 0.47 -14.12
CA ARG A 289 0.25 0.95 -13.07
C ARG A 289 0.98 -0.18 -12.35
N ALA A 290 0.29 -1.28 -12.08
CA ALA A 290 0.89 -2.45 -11.44
C ALA A 290 1.90 -3.14 -12.38
N ALA A 291 1.58 -3.28 -13.67
CA ALA A 291 2.48 -3.83 -14.67
C ALA A 291 3.72 -2.94 -14.90
N GLN A 292 3.57 -1.60 -14.86
CA GLN A 292 4.72 -0.69 -14.90
C GLN A 292 5.60 -0.83 -13.65
N ALA A 293 5.00 -0.93 -12.46
CA ALA A 293 5.75 -1.14 -11.23
C ALA A 293 6.48 -2.50 -11.24
N LYS A 294 5.85 -3.54 -11.84
CA LYS A 294 6.48 -4.86 -12.00
C LYS A 294 7.65 -4.80 -12.97
N ALA A 295 7.50 -4.13 -14.11
CA ALA A 295 8.59 -3.95 -15.07
C ALA A 295 9.78 -3.19 -14.44
N ALA A 296 9.52 -2.11 -13.69
CA ALA A 296 10.55 -1.42 -12.93
C ALA A 296 11.25 -2.36 -11.92
N TYR A 297 10.49 -3.20 -11.22
CA TYR A 297 11.02 -4.16 -10.25
C TYR A 297 11.88 -5.25 -10.92
N ASP A 298 11.56 -5.63 -12.14
CA ASP A 298 12.34 -6.57 -12.96
C ASP A 298 13.50 -5.89 -13.70
N SER A 299 13.68 -4.57 -13.52
CA SER A 299 14.69 -3.75 -14.23
C SER A 299 14.48 -3.69 -15.74
N ASP A 300 13.23 -3.80 -16.19
CA ASP A 300 12.83 -3.68 -17.59
C ASP A 300 12.40 -2.24 -17.93
N GLU A 301 12.89 -1.70 -19.03
CA GLU A 301 12.57 -0.34 -19.51
C GLU A 301 11.15 -0.22 -20.09
N GLN A 302 10.51 -1.35 -20.37
CA GLN A 302 9.21 -1.41 -21.05
C GLN A 302 8.33 -2.52 -20.50
N VAL A 303 7.04 -2.23 -20.35
CA VAL A 303 6.07 -3.24 -19.93
C VAL A 303 5.87 -4.28 -21.03
N GLY A 304 6.07 -5.55 -20.68
CA GLY A 304 5.79 -6.71 -21.51
C GLY A 304 4.53 -7.47 -21.08
N VAL A 305 4.18 -8.48 -21.86
CA VAL A 305 3.02 -9.37 -21.62
C VAL A 305 3.16 -10.13 -20.30
N SER A 306 4.38 -10.56 -19.94
CA SER A 306 4.69 -11.24 -18.67
C SER A 306 4.30 -10.40 -17.45
N HIS A 307 4.63 -9.11 -17.45
CA HIS A 307 4.32 -8.21 -16.35
C HIS A 307 2.80 -8.07 -16.13
N VAL A 308 2.02 -7.99 -17.23
CA VAL A 308 0.55 -7.99 -17.15
C VAL A 308 0.04 -9.31 -16.57
N SER A 309 0.58 -10.45 -17.04
CA SER A 309 0.17 -11.78 -16.58
C SER A 309 0.37 -11.96 -15.07
N GLU A 310 1.51 -11.48 -14.54
CA GLU A 310 1.85 -11.63 -13.12
C GLU A 310 1.03 -10.75 -12.19
N VAL A 311 0.51 -9.61 -12.68
CA VAL A 311 -0.29 -8.70 -11.84
C VAL A 311 -1.79 -8.85 -12.05
N ALA A 312 -2.23 -9.47 -13.14
CA ALA A 312 -3.64 -9.49 -13.54
C ALA A 312 -4.55 -10.13 -12.48
N GLU A 313 -4.11 -11.23 -11.86
CA GLU A 313 -4.91 -11.89 -10.83
C GLU A 313 -5.16 -10.99 -9.63
N MET A 314 -4.13 -10.33 -9.12
CA MET A 314 -4.23 -9.38 -8.01
C MET A 314 -5.13 -8.18 -8.33
N VAL A 315 -5.23 -7.78 -9.61
CA VAL A 315 -6.04 -6.65 -10.05
C VAL A 315 -7.48 -7.02 -10.29
N PHE A 316 -7.74 -8.18 -10.89
CA PHE A 316 -9.06 -8.53 -11.40
C PHE A 316 -9.86 -9.46 -10.49
N ALA A 317 -9.24 -10.29 -9.65
CA ALA A 317 -9.91 -11.33 -8.86
C ALA A 317 -11.09 -10.80 -8.02
N HIS A 318 -10.95 -9.63 -7.42
CA HIS A 318 -11.96 -9.02 -6.57
C HIS A 318 -13.00 -8.17 -7.32
N ARG A 319 -12.84 -8.02 -8.65
CA ARG A 319 -13.71 -7.22 -9.53
C ARG A 319 -14.57 -8.06 -10.46
N VAL A 320 -14.22 -9.34 -10.62
CA VAL A 320 -15.03 -10.26 -11.43
C VAL A 320 -16.29 -10.62 -10.65
N HIS A 321 -17.45 -10.33 -11.24
CA HIS A 321 -18.74 -10.66 -10.65
C HIS A 321 -18.93 -12.18 -10.62
N SER A 322 -18.96 -12.77 -9.43
CA SER A 322 -19.49 -14.12 -9.26
C SER A 322 -21.00 -14.07 -9.45
N VAL A 323 -21.49 -14.59 -10.57
CA VAL A 323 -22.92 -14.66 -10.85
C VAL A 323 -23.55 -15.67 -9.88
N PRO A 324 -24.38 -15.24 -8.89
CA PRO A 324 -25.08 -16.17 -8.03
C PRO A 324 -26.02 -17.01 -8.91
N PHE A 325 -25.88 -18.34 -8.85
CA PHE A 325 -26.72 -19.30 -9.60
C PHE A 325 -26.49 -19.43 -11.12
N GLY A 326 -25.45 -18.81 -11.70
CA GLY A 326 -25.06 -19.02 -13.11
C GLY A 326 -23.98 -20.09 -13.28
N LYS A 327 -23.92 -20.72 -14.45
CA LYS A 327 -22.75 -21.53 -14.86
C LYS A 327 -21.54 -20.63 -14.75
N GLY A 328 -20.52 -21.07 -13.99
CA GLY A 328 -19.37 -20.29 -13.53
C GLY A 328 -18.91 -19.21 -14.51
N GLY A 329 -18.70 -18.00 -13.99
CA GLY A 329 -18.13 -16.91 -14.77
C GLY A 329 -16.80 -17.34 -15.40
N PRO A 330 -16.26 -16.55 -16.34
CA PRO A 330 -15.01 -16.90 -17.01
C PRO A 330 -13.93 -17.16 -15.94
N ASN A 331 -13.28 -18.31 -16.04
CA ASN A 331 -12.17 -18.66 -15.15
C ASN A 331 -11.05 -17.63 -15.41
N LEU A 332 -10.75 -16.82 -14.40
CA LEU A 332 -9.79 -15.72 -14.48
C LEU A 332 -8.46 -16.20 -15.05
N GLY A 333 -7.90 -17.29 -14.50
CA GLY A 333 -6.65 -17.86 -14.96
C GLY A 333 -6.69 -18.35 -16.42
N GLU A 334 -7.81 -18.94 -16.85
CA GLU A 334 -7.99 -19.36 -18.26
C GLU A 334 -8.09 -18.18 -19.21
N VAL A 335 -8.79 -17.12 -18.82
CA VAL A 335 -8.89 -15.89 -19.64
C VAL A 335 -7.54 -15.24 -19.79
N ILE A 336 -6.80 -15.06 -18.67
CA ILE A 336 -5.46 -14.47 -18.69
C ILE A 336 -4.53 -15.33 -19.55
N SER A 337 -4.45 -16.64 -19.30
CA SER A 337 -3.57 -17.55 -20.07
C SER A 337 -3.88 -17.56 -21.56
N ARG A 338 -5.17 -17.54 -21.94
CA ARG A 338 -5.58 -17.48 -23.35
C ARG A 338 -5.19 -16.16 -24.01
N MET A 339 -5.39 -15.02 -23.34
CA MET A 339 -5.07 -13.71 -23.89
C MET A 339 -3.58 -13.46 -24.00
N VAL A 340 -2.81 -13.93 -23.01
CA VAL A 340 -1.35 -13.86 -22.98
C VAL A 340 -0.71 -14.83 -23.99
N GLY A 341 -1.27 -16.03 -24.17
CA GLY A 341 -0.72 -17.06 -25.05
C GLY A 341 -1.06 -16.87 -26.55
N THR A 342 -1.88 -15.86 -26.89
CA THR A 342 -2.28 -15.58 -28.28
C THR A 342 -1.43 -14.48 -28.93
N GLN A 343 -0.48 -13.91 -28.24
CA GLN A 343 0.52 -12.94 -28.70
C GLN A 343 1.91 -13.56 -28.73
#